data_68cf06e22589e9142994b5ba008902ee
#
_entry.id   68cf06e22589e9142994b5ba008902ee
#
_cell.length_a   1.000
_cell.length_b   1.000
_cell.length_c   1.000
_cell.angle_alpha   90.00
_cell.angle_beta   90.00
_cell.angle_gamma   90.00
#
_symmetry.space_group_name_H-M   'P 1'
#
loop_
_entity.id
_entity.type
_entity.pdbx_description
1 polymer ?
#
loop_
_entity_poly.entity_id
_entity_poly.type
_entity_poly.pdbx_seq_one_letter_code
_entity_poly.pdbx_strand_id
1 'polypeptide(L)'
;MKKLLVILLISLLATAACIHKQSGPVSAWERVNVNMAALAQINNAVAKGVIAVQQTGTITPQQAAPILAYQELVAKDHAAIENVLSAGSTQAASQSAQVQALLNEIKNQGTALIQSGGLGIKNPQSQQTFTQDLQGVINLAGVILADFQLAEGK
;
A
#
# COMPACT_ATOMS: atom_id res chain seq x y z
N MET A 1 28.00 -2.35 -9.71
CA MET A 1 26.76 -1.63 -10.05
C MET A 1 25.49 -2.29 -9.49
N LYS A 2 25.39 -3.64 -9.42
CA LYS A 2 24.18 -4.34 -8.90
C LYS A 2 23.85 -4.07 -7.42
N LYS A 3 24.87 -3.82 -6.56
CA LYS A 3 24.67 -3.55 -5.11
C LYS A 3 24.14 -2.14 -4.80
N LEU A 4 24.31 -1.16 -5.70
CA LEU A 4 23.85 0.20 -5.50
C LEU A 4 22.34 0.36 -5.71
N LEU A 5 21.74 -0.46 -6.58
CA LEU A 5 20.31 -0.39 -6.90
C LEU A 5 19.43 -0.89 -5.74
N VAL A 6 19.92 -1.90 -5.00
CA VAL A 6 19.20 -2.45 -3.83
C VAL A 6 19.21 -1.47 -2.66
N ILE A 7 20.31 -0.71 -2.49
CA ILE A 7 20.42 0.29 -1.42
C ILE A 7 19.50 1.49 -1.69
N LEU A 8 19.25 1.83 -2.96
CA LEU A 8 18.36 2.94 -3.34
C LEU A 8 16.88 2.65 -3.03
N LEU A 9 16.45 1.39 -3.13
CA LEU A 9 15.08 0.98 -2.80
C LEU A 9 14.80 1.02 -1.28
N ILE A 10 15.78 0.65 -0.47
CA ILE A 10 15.66 0.66 1.00
C ILE A 10 15.65 2.09 1.56
N SER A 11 16.34 3.03 0.91
CA SER A 11 16.38 4.43 1.37
C SER A 11 15.09 5.21 1.11
N LEU A 12 14.23 4.77 0.17
CA LEU A 12 12.94 5.42 -0.08
C LEU A 12 11.90 5.16 1.02
N LEU A 13 11.98 4.03 1.70
CA LEU A 13 11.09 3.70 2.83
C LEU A 13 11.38 4.49 4.10
N ALA A 14 12.63 4.93 4.28
CA ALA A 14 13.05 5.69 5.46
C ALA A 14 12.61 7.17 5.43
N THR A 15 12.32 7.73 4.26
CA THR A 15 11.96 9.15 4.12
C THR A 15 10.48 9.45 4.36
N ALA A 16 9.60 8.45 4.31
CA ALA A 16 8.17 8.63 4.62
C ALA A 16 7.90 8.89 6.12
N ALA A 17 8.86 8.58 7.00
CA ALA A 17 8.71 8.74 8.45
C ALA A 17 9.06 10.14 8.98
N CYS A 18 9.60 11.06 8.15
CA CYS A 18 10.14 12.35 8.59
C CYS A 18 9.29 13.57 8.22
N ILE A 19 8.09 13.41 7.70
CA ILE A 19 7.25 14.56 7.37
C ILE A 19 6.15 14.69 8.43
N HIS A 20 6.35 15.44 9.46
CA HIS A 20 5.50 16.47 10.04
C HIS A 20 5.86 16.72 11.52
N LYS A 21 6.65 17.75 11.77
CA LYS A 21 6.51 18.52 13.01
C LYS A 21 5.27 19.41 12.85
N GLN A 22 4.08 18.87 13.02
CA GLN A 22 2.88 19.66 13.24
C GLN A 22 2.71 19.84 14.75
N SER A 23 2.72 21.06 15.19
CA SER A 23 2.54 21.45 16.58
C SER A 23 1.05 21.44 16.96
N GLY A 24 0.51 20.23 17.15
CA GLY A 24 -0.88 20.01 17.60
C GLY A 24 -1.32 18.56 17.41
N PRO A 25 -2.35 18.10 18.12
CA PRO A 25 -2.89 16.76 17.90
C PRO A 25 -3.54 16.71 16.50
N VAL A 26 -2.96 15.91 15.61
CA VAL A 26 -3.50 15.67 14.26
C VAL A 26 -4.84 14.95 14.38
N SER A 27 -5.88 15.47 13.73
CA SER A 27 -7.20 14.84 13.74
C SER A 27 -7.17 13.45 13.08
N ALA A 28 -8.10 12.56 13.46
CA ALA A 28 -8.19 11.23 12.82
C ALA A 28 -8.44 11.34 11.31
N TRP A 29 -9.26 12.29 10.86
CA TRP A 29 -9.48 12.56 9.43
C TRP A 29 -8.22 13.01 8.69
N GLU A 30 -7.41 13.84 9.32
CA GLU A 30 -6.15 14.29 8.74
C GLU A 30 -5.16 13.12 8.60
N ARG A 31 -5.10 12.21 9.59
CA ARG A 31 -4.30 10.98 9.50
C ARG A 31 -4.78 10.07 8.38
N VAL A 32 -6.10 9.90 8.22
CA VAL A 32 -6.65 9.14 7.09
C VAL A 32 -6.15 9.71 5.76
N ASN A 33 -6.25 11.01 5.54
CA ASN A 33 -5.84 11.63 4.28
C ASN A 33 -4.32 11.49 4.03
N VAL A 34 -3.50 11.70 5.07
CA VAL A 34 -2.03 11.54 4.96
C VAL A 34 -1.67 10.09 4.64
N ASN A 35 -2.29 9.13 5.31
CA ASN A 35 -2.03 7.71 5.12
C ASN A 35 -2.57 7.19 3.77
N MET A 36 -3.66 7.76 3.25
CA MET A 36 -4.14 7.47 1.89
C MET A 36 -3.11 7.93 0.84
N ALA A 37 -2.57 9.14 0.96
CA ALA A 37 -1.52 9.61 0.07
C ALA A 37 -0.25 8.71 0.15
N ALA A 38 0.13 8.27 1.35
CA ALA A 38 1.23 7.34 1.55
C ALA A 38 0.96 5.97 0.91
N LEU A 39 -0.27 5.46 0.99
CA LEU A 39 -0.68 4.21 0.35
C LEU A 39 -0.48 4.26 -1.17
N ALA A 40 -0.90 5.34 -1.83
CA ALA A 40 -0.70 5.54 -3.25
C ALA A 40 0.79 5.55 -3.62
N GLN A 41 1.63 6.24 -2.83
CA GLN A 41 3.07 6.32 -3.07
C GLN A 41 3.75 4.96 -2.94
N ILE A 42 3.47 4.20 -1.87
CA ILE A 42 4.02 2.87 -1.66
C ILE A 42 3.56 1.93 -2.77
N ASN A 43 2.27 1.93 -3.11
CA ASN A 43 1.72 1.11 -4.17
C ASN A 43 2.44 1.35 -5.51
N ASN A 44 2.63 2.61 -5.89
CA ASN A 44 3.35 2.99 -7.11
C ASN A 44 4.83 2.58 -7.06
N ALA A 45 5.49 2.69 -5.89
CA ALA A 45 6.88 2.29 -5.73
C ALA A 45 7.06 0.78 -5.91
N VAL A 46 6.17 -0.02 -5.33
CA VAL A 46 6.17 -1.49 -5.49
C VAL A 46 5.96 -1.87 -6.95
N ALA A 47 4.95 -1.30 -7.62
CA ALA A 47 4.68 -1.57 -9.03
C ALA A 47 5.91 -1.26 -9.92
N LYS A 48 6.54 -0.11 -9.73
CA LYS A 48 7.77 0.27 -10.45
C LYS A 48 8.92 -0.68 -10.14
N GLY A 49 9.08 -1.09 -8.88
CA GLY A 49 10.09 -2.07 -8.46
C GLY A 49 9.92 -3.42 -9.15
N VAL A 50 8.69 -3.93 -9.21
CA VAL A 50 8.35 -5.18 -9.91
C VAL A 50 8.71 -5.09 -11.40
N ILE A 51 8.31 -4.01 -12.06
CA ILE A 51 8.62 -3.79 -13.48
C ILE A 51 10.13 -3.73 -13.72
N ALA A 52 10.87 -3.02 -12.86
CA ALA A 52 12.32 -2.89 -13.00
C ALA A 52 13.05 -4.25 -12.87
N VAL A 53 12.68 -5.07 -11.88
CA VAL A 53 13.32 -6.39 -11.71
C VAL A 53 12.88 -7.41 -12.76
N GLN A 54 11.69 -7.25 -13.33
CA GLN A 54 11.24 -8.00 -14.49
C GLN A 54 12.07 -7.63 -15.73
N GLN A 55 12.30 -6.35 -15.99
CA GLN A 55 13.10 -5.86 -17.12
C GLN A 55 14.56 -6.34 -17.06
N THR A 56 15.11 -6.52 -15.86
CA THR A 56 16.44 -7.07 -15.66
C THR A 56 16.50 -8.61 -15.75
N GLY A 57 15.35 -9.26 -15.95
CA GLY A 57 15.24 -10.74 -15.99
C GLY A 57 15.42 -11.41 -14.63
N THR A 58 15.37 -10.66 -13.53
CA THR A 58 15.50 -11.21 -12.18
C THR A 58 14.26 -12.01 -11.78
N ILE A 59 13.09 -11.58 -12.26
CA ILE A 59 11.82 -12.32 -12.17
C ILE A 59 11.18 -12.43 -13.57
N THR A 60 10.38 -13.48 -13.75
CA THR A 60 9.66 -13.68 -15.02
C THR A 60 8.37 -12.86 -15.06
N PRO A 61 7.77 -12.62 -16.25
CA PRO A 61 6.46 -12.00 -16.36
C PRO A 61 5.38 -12.73 -15.55
N GLN A 62 5.42 -14.06 -15.52
CA GLN A 62 4.48 -14.88 -14.75
C GLN A 62 4.60 -14.67 -13.24
N GLN A 63 5.82 -14.39 -12.75
CA GLN A 63 6.07 -14.06 -11.34
C GLN A 63 5.68 -12.61 -11.00
N ALA A 64 5.82 -11.69 -11.94
CA ALA A 64 5.41 -10.30 -11.79
C ALA A 64 3.89 -10.11 -11.79
N ALA A 65 3.18 -10.89 -12.64
CA ALA A 65 1.75 -10.70 -12.89
C ALA A 65 0.87 -10.66 -11.63
N PRO A 66 0.96 -11.60 -10.67
CA PRO A 66 0.09 -11.56 -9.49
C PRO A 66 0.37 -10.33 -8.60
N ILE A 67 1.62 -9.87 -8.53
CA ILE A 67 1.97 -8.67 -7.77
C ILE A 67 1.38 -7.44 -8.45
N LEU A 68 1.54 -7.31 -9.77
CA LEU A 68 1.01 -6.18 -10.53
C LEU A 68 -0.52 -6.14 -10.50
N ALA A 69 -1.19 -7.29 -10.59
CA ALA A 69 -2.65 -7.37 -10.44
C ALA A 69 -3.12 -6.88 -9.05
N TYR A 70 -2.39 -7.23 -7.99
CA TYR A 70 -2.68 -6.71 -6.67
C TYR A 70 -2.45 -5.19 -6.58
N GLN A 71 -1.37 -4.65 -7.20
CA GLN A 71 -1.14 -3.20 -7.20
C GLN A 71 -2.24 -2.44 -7.96
N GLU A 72 -2.79 -3.03 -9.03
CA GLU A 72 -3.91 -2.47 -9.77
C GLU A 72 -5.20 -2.45 -8.92
N LEU A 73 -5.48 -3.54 -8.18
CA LEU A 73 -6.58 -3.58 -7.21
C LEU A 73 -6.42 -2.48 -6.17
N VAL A 74 -5.24 -2.35 -5.54
CA VAL A 74 -4.98 -1.30 -4.56
C VAL A 74 -5.21 0.09 -5.14
N ALA A 75 -4.77 0.35 -6.37
CA ALA A 75 -4.96 1.65 -7.02
C ALA A 75 -6.45 1.95 -7.28
N LYS A 76 -7.23 0.95 -7.71
CA LYS A 76 -8.67 1.06 -7.93
C LYS A 76 -9.41 1.34 -6.63
N ASP A 77 -9.13 0.58 -5.59
CA ASP A 77 -9.80 0.72 -4.30
C ASP A 77 -9.41 2.03 -3.61
N HIS A 78 -8.14 2.44 -3.72
CA HIS A 78 -7.67 3.75 -3.27
C HIS A 78 -8.47 4.87 -3.93
N ALA A 79 -8.61 4.86 -5.26
CA ALA A 79 -9.37 5.89 -5.97
C ALA A 79 -10.85 5.92 -5.56
N ALA A 80 -11.46 4.76 -5.31
CA ALA A 80 -12.83 4.67 -4.83
C ALA A 80 -12.98 5.25 -3.43
N ILE A 81 -12.03 4.98 -2.52
CA ILE A 81 -12.01 5.56 -1.17
C ILE A 81 -11.82 7.09 -1.25
N GLU A 82 -10.86 7.57 -2.04
CA GLU A 82 -10.63 9.02 -2.22
C GLU A 82 -11.87 9.75 -2.72
N ASN A 83 -12.62 9.17 -3.63
CA ASN A 83 -13.89 9.74 -4.11
C ASN A 83 -14.89 9.93 -2.97
N VAL A 84 -14.97 8.98 -2.04
CA VAL A 84 -15.84 9.08 -0.86
C VAL A 84 -15.33 10.15 0.12
N LEU A 85 -14.03 10.16 0.41
CA LEU A 85 -13.41 11.09 1.35
C LEU A 85 -13.45 12.54 0.85
N SER A 86 -13.26 12.76 -0.44
CA SER A 86 -13.27 14.09 -1.07
C SER A 86 -14.66 14.76 -1.03
N ALA A 87 -15.73 13.97 -0.93
CA ALA A 87 -17.08 14.47 -0.75
C ALA A 87 -17.37 14.99 0.67
N GLY A 88 -16.40 14.88 1.58
CA GLY A 88 -16.45 15.39 2.95
C GLY A 88 -16.81 14.35 4.01
N SER A 89 -16.59 14.70 5.27
CA SER A 89 -16.75 13.78 6.41
C SER A 89 -18.17 13.21 6.57
N THR A 90 -19.18 13.98 6.26
CA THR A 90 -20.59 13.53 6.32
C THR A 90 -20.85 12.43 5.28
N GLN A 91 -20.36 12.60 4.06
CA GLN A 91 -20.49 11.59 3.00
C GLN A 91 -19.65 10.34 3.35
N ALA A 92 -18.43 10.54 3.85
CA ALA A 92 -17.58 9.45 4.30
C ALA A 92 -18.25 8.62 5.40
N ALA A 93 -18.89 9.26 6.38
CA ALA A 93 -19.66 8.58 7.42
C ALA A 93 -20.87 7.81 6.86
N SER A 94 -21.58 8.36 5.89
CA SER A 94 -22.73 7.69 5.25
C SER A 94 -22.32 6.47 4.39
N GLN A 95 -21.08 6.44 3.90
CA GLN A 95 -20.51 5.36 3.09
C GLN A 95 -19.43 4.56 3.85
N SER A 96 -19.47 4.62 5.17
CA SER A 96 -18.50 3.97 6.05
C SER A 96 -18.30 2.49 5.74
N ALA A 97 -19.37 1.74 5.55
CA ALA A 97 -19.29 0.33 5.22
C ALA A 97 -18.55 0.06 3.91
N GLN A 98 -18.71 0.94 2.92
CA GLN A 98 -18.00 0.84 1.64
C GLN A 98 -16.49 1.09 1.81
N VAL A 99 -16.11 2.15 2.51
CA VAL A 99 -14.70 2.46 2.78
C VAL A 99 -14.02 1.32 3.54
N GLN A 100 -14.68 0.81 4.59
CA GLN A 100 -14.16 -0.31 5.37
C GLN A 100 -14.06 -1.59 4.53
N ALA A 101 -15.02 -1.87 3.65
CA ALA A 101 -14.98 -3.03 2.76
C ALA A 101 -13.78 -2.97 1.81
N LEU A 102 -13.53 -1.82 1.17
CA LEU A 102 -12.40 -1.62 0.25
C LEU A 102 -11.05 -1.75 0.96
N LEU A 103 -10.89 -1.15 2.16
CA LEU A 103 -9.67 -1.30 2.95
C LEU A 103 -9.43 -2.75 3.39
N ASN A 104 -10.49 -3.47 3.76
CA ASN A 104 -10.40 -4.89 4.07
C ASN A 104 -10.09 -5.74 2.83
N GLU A 105 -10.59 -5.38 1.65
CA GLU A 105 -10.26 -6.06 0.39
C GLU A 105 -8.77 -5.95 0.10
N ILE A 106 -8.19 -4.76 0.17
CA ILE A 106 -6.73 -4.54 0.03
C ILE A 106 -5.96 -5.45 1.00
N LYS A 107 -6.33 -5.48 2.28
CA LYS A 107 -5.66 -6.30 3.29
C LYS A 107 -5.77 -7.80 3.00
N ASN A 108 -6.97 -8.26 2.68
CA ASN A 108 -7.24 -9.70 2.51
C ASN A 108 -6.59 -10.24 1.25
N GLN A 109 -6.67 -9.53 0.13
CA GLN A 109 -6.04 -9.93 -1.12
C GLN A 109 -4.51 -9.93 -1.03
N GLY A 110 -3.92 -8.90 -0.40
CA GLY A 110 -2.48 -8.87 -0.14
C GLY A 110 -2.02 -10.02 0.76
N THR A 111 -2.75 -10.28 1.83
CA THR A 111 -2.46 -11.40 2.74
C THR A 111 -2.56 -12.75 2.03
N ALA A 112 -3.62 -12.96 1.24
CA ALA A 112 -3.79 -14.17 0.45
C ALA A 112 -2.67 -14.36 -0.56
N LEU A 113 -2.23 -13.29 -1.23
CA LEU A 113 -1.12 -13.34 -2.18
C LEU A 113 0.20 -13.78 -1.51
N ILE A 114 0.50 -13.28 -0.31
CA ILE A 114 1.69 -13.68 0.45
C ILE A 114 1.58 -15.13 0.93
N GLN A 115 0.44 -15.51 1.51
CA GLN A 115 0.25 -16.83 2.13
C GLN A 115 0.14 -17.98 1.13
N SER A 116 -0.42 -17.72 -0.05
CA SER A 116 -0.54 -18.75 -1.09
C SER A 116 0.79 -19.17 -1.72
N GLY A 117 1.91 -18.56 -1.30
CA GLY A 117 3.18 -18.69 -2.02
C GLY A 117 3.10 -18.15 -3.45
N GLY A 118 2.03 -17.39 -3.73
CA GLY A 118 1.64 -16.92 -5.06
C GLY A 118 2.63 -16.00 -5.75
N LEU A 119 3.66 -15.55 -5.05
CA LEU A 119 4.75 -14.80 -5.69
C LEU A 119 5.59 -15.70 -6.60
N GLY A 120 5.70 -17.01 -6.32
CA GLY A 120 6.44 -17.99 -7.15
C GLY A 120 7.87 -17.57 -7.48
N ILE A 121 8.41 -16.56 -6.79
CA ILE A 121 9.71 -15.97 -7.08
C ILE A 121 10.79 -16.91 -6.57
N LYS A 122 11.61 -17.40 -7.49
CA LYS A 122 12.70 -18.35 -7.15
C LYS A 122 13.91 -17.69 -6.50
N ASN A 123 14.12 -16.39 -6.75
CA ASN A 123 15.20 -15.64 -6.12
C ASN A 123 14.80 -15.26 -4.70
N PRO A 124 15.48 -15.79 -3.64
CA PRO A 124 15.07 -15.57 -2.25
C PRO A 124 15.11 -14.12 -1.83
N GLN A 125 16.06 -13.34 -2.32
CA GLN A 125 16.19 -11.91 -1.99
C GLN A 125 15.03 -11.12 -2.59
N SER A 126 14.68 -11.36 -3.86
CA SER A 126 13.54 -10.72 -4.51
C SER A 126 12.23 -11.13 -3.85
N GLN A 127 12.07 -12.40 -3.50
CA GLN A 127 10.91 -12.90 -2.78
C GLN A 127 10.74 -12.18 -1.43
N GLN A 128 11.81 -12.09 -0.64
CA GLN A 128 11.79 -11.40 0.65
C GLN A 128 11.44 -9.92 0.48
N THR A 129 12.06 -9.23 -0.48
CA THR A 129 11.80 -7.81 -0.74
C THR A 129 10.33 -7.56 -1.06
N PHE A 130 9.77 -8.30 -2.03
CA PHE A 130 8.36 -8.09 -2.41
C PHE A 130 7.39 -8.52 -1.31
N THR A 131 7.72 -9.54 -0.53
CA THR A 131 6.90 -9.91 0.64
C THR A 131 6.86 -8.75 1.66
N GLN A 132 8.00 -8.12 1.94
CA GLN A 132 8.07 -6.97 2.84
C GLN A 132 7.34 -5.75 2.29
N ASP A 133 7.48 -5.47 0.99
CA ASP A 133 6.80 -4.36 0.32
C ASP A 133 5.28 -4.53 0.36
N LEU A 134 4.78 -5.72 0.03
CA LEU A 134 3.36 -6.06 0.12
C LEU A 134 2.84 -5.97 1.56
N GLN A 135 3.63 -6.45 2.53
CA GLN A 135 3.27 -6.32 3.95
C GLN A 135 3.18 -4.85 4.38
N GLY A 136 4.01 -3.97 3.82
CA GLY A 136 3.91 -2.52 4.00
C GLY A 136 2.58 -1.95 3.54
N VAL A 137 2.11 -2.33 2.35
CA VAL A 137 0.79 -1.95 1.80
C VAL A 137 -0.35 -2.45 2.70
N ILE A 138 -0.30 -3.73 3.11
CA ILE A 138 -1.31 -4.38 3.98
C ILE A 138 -1.39 -3.66 5.34
N ASN A 139 -0.24 -3.39 5.96
CA ASN A 139 -0.17 -2.73 7.25
C ASN A 139 -0.72 -1.30 7.18
N LEU A 140 -0.37 -0.57 6.13
CA LEU A 140 -0.85 0.80 5.95
C LEU A 140 -2.37 0.85 5.72
N ALA A 141 -2.93 -0.06 4.94
CA ALA A 141 -4.39 -0.20 4.81
C ALA A 141 -5.06 -0.50 6.16
N GLY A 142 -4.40 -1.28 7.02
CA GLY A 142 -4.84 -1.52 8.39
C GLY A 142 -4.83 -0.27 9.27
N VAL A 143 -3.79 0.55 9.17
CA VAL A 143 -3.69 1.84 9.89
C VAL A 143 -4.77 2.81 9.41
N ILE A 144 -4.99 2.92 8.10
CA ILE A 144 -6.04 3.77 7.53
C ILE A 144 -7.42 3.34 8.05
N LEU A 145 -7.68 2.04 8.09
CA LEU A 145 -8.95 1.50 8.61
C LEU A 145 -9.16 1.87 10.07
N ALA A 146 -8.11 1.75 10.91
CA ALA A 146 -8.19 2.13 12.32
C ALA A 146 -8.40 3.64 12.51
N ASP A 147 -7.66 4.48 11.78
CA ASP A 147 -7.84 5.93 11.82
C ASP A 147 -9.21 6.35 11.30
N PHE A 148 -9.73 5.67 10.28
CA PHE A 148 -11.07 5.92 9.76
C PHE A 148 -12.16 5.61 10.80
N GLN A 149 -12.06 4.46 11.49
CA GLN A 149 -12.97 4.10 12.58
C GLN A 149 -12.93 5.11 13.74
N LEU A 150 -11.73 5.57 14.13
CA LEU A 150 -11.57 6.62 15.13
C LEU A 150 -12.18 7.94 14.67
N ALA A 151 -12.08 8.29 13.40
CA ALA A 151 -12.66 9.50 12.83
C ALA A 151 -14.20 9.48 12.84
N GLU A 152 -14.78 8.28 12.79
CA GLU A 152 -16.23 8.06 12.90
C GLU A 152 -16.72 7.98 14.36
N GLY A 153 -15.84 8.00 15.35
CA GLY A 153 -16.18 7.87 16.78
C GLY A 153 -16.53 6.44 17.20
N LYS A 154 -15.96 5.45 16.52
CA LYS A 154 -16.13 4.00 16.82
C LYS A 154 -14.92 3.45 17.57
#